data_a7d080b03e912b3ee56d3abd452517da
#
_entry.id   a7d080b03e912b3ee56d3abd452517da
#
_cell.length_a   1.000
_cell.length_b   1.000
_cell.length_c   1.000
_cell.angle_alpha   90.00
_cell.angle_beta   90.00
_cell.angle_gamma   90.00
#
_symmetry.space_group_name_H-M   'P 1'
#
loop_
_entity.id
_entity.type
_entity.pdbx_description
1 polymer ?
#
loop_
_entity_poly.entity_id
_entity_poly.type
_entity_poly.pdbx_seq_one_letter_code
_entity_poly.pdbx_strand_id
1 'polypeptide(L)'
;LKQFYEVEAELIERSDLILASSQGLLDDLHMKGAKNIHLINNAALFDLFNIDESKTKCPPEIDKNVKNIGYFGGIGAWFDADLLVSLATKLPDVNFVIIGPISEKSVLKKTASISNINLIGTRIFSELPTYLAYFDVCLLPFKTNELIRYVDPVKIYEYLSLGKPVVVPKYEEILK
;
A
#
# COMPACT_ATOMS: atom_id res chain seq x y z
N LEU A 1 16.97 -8.49 -17.69
CA LEU A 1 15.62 -8.98 -17.97
C LEU A 1 15.63 -10.43 -18.46
N LYS A 2 16.39 -10.79 -19.53
CA LYS A 2 16.43 -12.16 -20.07
C LYS A 2 16.72 -13.20 -18.99
N GLN A 3 17.70 -12.97 -18.14
CA GLN A 3 18.08 -13.87 -17.04
C GLN A 3 16.92 -14.07 -16.02
N PHE A 4 16.10 -13.05 -15.76
CA PHE A 4 14.94 -13.20 -14.87
C PHE A 4 13.88 -14.13 -15.45
N TYR A 5 13.60 -14.04 -16.74
CA TYR A 5 12.64 -14.92 -17.40
C TYR A 5 13.11 -16.38 -17.44
N GLU A 6 14.41 -16.60 -17.63
CA GLU A 6 15.01 -17.94 -17.61
C GLU A 6 14.89 -18.58 -16.21
N VAL A 7 15.19 -17.81 -15.15
CA VAL A 7 15.05 -18.27 -13.76
C VAL A 7 13.59 -18.51 -13.39
N GLU A 8 12.67 -17.63 -13.80
CA GLU A 8 11.23 -17.82 -13.56
C GLU A 8 10.72 -19.11 -14.23
N ALA A 9 11.10 -19.36 -15.48
CA ALA A 9 10.72 -20.57 -16.20
C ALA A 9 11.24 -21.85 -15.52
N GLU A 10 12.49 -21.82 -15.06
CA GLU A 10 13.08 -22.93 -14.29
C GLU A 10 12.36 -23.17 -12.97
N LEU A 11 11.98 -22.09 -12.25
CA LEU A 11 11.24 -22.19 -11.00
C LEU A 11 9.85 -22.79 -11.23
N ILE A 12 9.15 -22.38 -12.29
CA ILE A 12 7.83 -22.94 -12.65
C ILE A 12 7.93 -24.44 -12.95
N GLU A 13 8.95 -24.85 -13.70
CA GLU A 13 9.15 -26.27 -14.08
C GLU A 13 9.48 -27.15 -12.88
N ARG A 14 10.29 -26.63 -11.94
CA ARG A 14 10.83 -27.41 -10.81
C ARG A 14 9.98 -27.36 -9.54
N SER A 15 8.97 -26.51 -9.49
CA SER A 15 8.11 -26.36 -8.32
C SER A 15 7.00 -27.42 -8.30
N ASP A 16 6.86 -28.13 -7.18
CA ASP A 16 5.76 -29.07 -6.94
C ASP A 16 4.43 -28.33 -6.67
N LEU A 17 4.51 -27.12 -6.09
CA LEU A 17 3.39 -26.26 -5.77
C LEU A 17 3.79 -24.79 -5.94
N ILE A 18 2.91 -24.02 -6.57
CA ILE A 18 3.07 -22.56 -6.72
C ILE A 18 1.89 -21.86 -6.06
N LEU A 19 2.18 -20.82 -5.29
CA LEU A 19 1.18 -19.97 -4.67
C LEU A 19 1.25 -18.57 -5.28
N ALA A 20 0.14 -18.08 -5.82
CA ALA A 20 0.01 -16.74 -6.37
C ALA A 20 -0.77 -15.87 -5.38
N SER A 21 -0.30 -14.65 -5.13
CA SER A 21 -0.95 -13.72 -4.21
C SER A 21 -2.03 -12.86 -4.86
N SER A 22 -2.17 -12.90 -6.19
CA SER A 22 -3.20 -12.18 -6.94
C SER A 22 -3.72 -13.00 -8.12
N GLN A 23 -4.93 -12.69 -8.57
CA GLN A 23 -5.49 -13.36 -9.76
C GLN A 23 -4.64 -13.08 -11.00
N GLY A 24 -4.15 -11.83 -11.14
CA GLY A 24 -3.27 -11.48 -12.27
C GLY A 24 -2.00 -12.33 -12.31
N LEU A 25 -1.39 -12.61 -11.15
CA LEU A 25 -0.24 -13.52 -11.07
C LEU A 25 -0.62 -14.97 -11.38
N LEU A 26 -1.75 -15.44 -10.87
CA LEU A 26 -2.25 -16.79 -11.13
C LEU A 26 -2.45 -17.01 -12.62
N ASP A 27 -3.13 -16.08 -13.30
CA ASP A 27 -3.43 -16.16 -14.72
C ASP A 27 -2.14 -16.13 -15.57
N ASP A 28 -1.20 -15.24 -15.24
CA ASP A 28 0.09 -15.12 -15.93
C ASP A 28 0.94 -16.39 -15.78
N LEU A 29 1.02 -16.93 -14.56
CA LEU A 29 1.76 -18.17 -14.30
C LEU A 29 1.12 -19.40 -14.97
N HIS A 30 -0.21 -19.45 -15.05
CA HIS A 30 -0.91 -20.48 -15.85
C HIS A 30 -0.55 -20.39 -17.32
N MET A 31 -0.54 -19.19 -17.91
CA MET A 31 -0.12 -18.98 -19.30
C MET A 31 1.34 -19.38 -19.55
N LYS A 32 2.20 -19.25 -18.54
CA LYS A 32 3.61 -19.69 -18.56
C LYS A 32 3.79 -21.19 -18.32
N GLY A 33 2.71 -21.94 -18.12
CA GLY A 33 2.75 -23.41 -18.00
C GLY A 33 2.80 -23.96 -16.58
N ALA A 34 2.57 -23.15 -15.56
CA ALA A 34 2.42 -23.63 -14.19
C ALA A 34 1.22 -24.58 -14.08
N LYS A 35 1.42 -25.79 -13.53
CA LYS A 35 0.40 -26.85 -13.47
C LYS A 35 -0.32 -26.92 -12.13
N ASN A 36 0.42 -26.82 -11.04
CA ASN A 36 -0.10 -26.92 -9.67
C ASN A 36 0.03 -25.54 -9.00
N ILE A 37 -0.90 -24.64 -9.31
CA ILE A 37 -0.89 -23.27 -8.83
C ILE A 37 -2.21 -22.95 -8.14
N HIS A 38 -2.14 -22.27 -7.00
CA HIS A 38 -3.29 -21.84 -6.21
C HIS A 38 -3.22 -20.36 -5.84
N LEU A 39 -4.38 -19.72 -5.83
CA LEU A 39 -4.51 -18.35 -5.34
C LEU A 39 -4.55 -18.38 -3.81
N ILE A 40 -3.63 -17.64 -3.19
CA ILE A 40 -3.65 -17.33 -1.76
C ILE A 40 -3.37 -15.83 -1.63
N ASN A 41 -4.41 -15.05 -1.43
CA ASN A 41 -4.29 -13.61 -1.24
C ASN A 41 -3.45 -13.28 -0.01
N ASN A 42 -2.89 -12.09 -0.01
CA ASN A 42 -2.19 -11.54 1.16
C ASN A 42 -3.15 -11.37 2.34
N ALA A 43 -2.60 -11.20 3.52
CA ALA A 43 -3.35 -10.97 4.75
C ALA A 43 -2.58 -10.02 5.67
N ALA A 44 -3.25 -9.46 6.68
CA ALA A 44 -2.63 -8.68 7.73
C ALA A 44 -2.41 -9.52 9.00
N LEU A 45 -1.50 -9.06 9.85
CA LEU A 45 -1.41 -9.49 11.24
C LEU A 45 -2.57 -8.86 12.03
N PHE A 46 -3.76 -9.46 11.94
CA PHE A 46 -4.99 -8.88 12.49
C PHE A 46 -4.85 -8.48 13.95
N ASP A 47 -4.29 -9.33 14.81
CA ASP A 47 -4.14 -9.05 16.24
C ASP A 47 -3.23 -7.84 16.53
N LEU A 48 -2.27 -7.56 15.65
CA LEU A 48 -1.42 -6.38 15.77
C LEU A 48 -2.18 -5.09 15.40
N PHE A 49 -3.04 -5.16 14.38
CA PHE A 49 -3.75 -3.98 13.87
C PHE A 49 -5.11 -3.76 14.52
N ASN A 50 -5.73 -4.78 15.11
CA ASN A 50 -7.01 -4.66 15.82
C ASN A 50 -6.81 -4.16 17.26
N ILE A 51 -6.44 -2.90 17.39
CA ILE A 51 -6.16 -2.25 18.67
C ILE A 51 -7.35 -1.45 19.19
N ASP A 52 -7.39 -1.19 20.50
CA ASP A 52 -8.37 -0.28 21.10
C ASP A 52 -7.91 1.16 20.87
N GLU A 53 -8.54 1.84 19.90
CA GLU A 53 -8.21 3.23 19.53
C GLU A 53 -8.33 4.20 20.72
N SER A 54 -9.25 3.96 21.66
CA SER A 54 -9.47 4.80 22.82
C SER A 54 -8.28 4.82 23.81
N LYS A 55 -7.44 3.79 23.75
CA LYS A 55 -6.25 3.63 24.60
C LYS A 55 -4.96 4.06 23.91
N THR A 56 -5.02 4.45 22.64
CA THR A 56 -3.84 4.88 21.90
C THR A 56 -3.52 6.35 22.15
N LYS A 57 -2.23 6.64 22.31
CA LYS A 57 -1.76 8.02 22.41
C LYS A 57 -1.49 8.56 20.99
N CYS A 58 -2.05 9.75 20.69
CA CYS A 58 -1.83 10.40 19.39
C CYS A 58 -0.33 10.63 19.15
N PRO A 59 0.21 10.16 18.02
CA PRO A 59 1.56 10.49 17.60
C PRO A 59 1.74 12.02 17.46
N PRO A 60 2.90 12.56 17.82
CA PRO A 60 3.12 14.01 17.82
C PRO A 60 3.08 14.65 16.42
N GLU A 61 3.25 13.82 15.37
CA GLU A 61 3.20 14.26 13.98
C GLU A 61 1.77 14.35 13.42
N ILE A 62 0.77 13.88 14.17
CA ILE A 62 -0.65 13.93 13.77
C ILE A 62 -1.36 15.04 14.49
N ASP A 63 -1.99 15.95 13.75
CA ASP A 63 -2.94 16.89 14.30
C ASP A 63 -4.34 16.25 14.36
N LYS A 64 -4.80 15.95 15.58
CA LYS A 64 -6.13 15.36 15.83
C LYS A 64 -7.30 16.35 15.64
N ASN A 65 -7.03 17.63 15.45
CA ASN A 65 -8.06 18.66 15.29
C ASN A 65 -8.47 18.83 13.81
N VAL A 66 -7.74 18.21 12.89
CA VAL A 66 -8.06 18.19 11.46
C VAL A 66 -8.26 16.77 10.98
N LYS A 67 -8.89 16.61 9.82
CA LYS A 67 -9.02 15.29 9.19
C LYS A 67 -7.68 14.80 8.65
N ASN A 68 -7.37 13.55 8.92
CA ASN A 68 -6.11 12.91 8.52
C ASN A 68 -6.36 11.83 7.47
N ILE A 69 -5.79 12.01 6.28
CA ILE A 69 -5.71 10.99 5.25
C ILE A 69 -4.33 10.35 5.34
N GLY A 70 -4.27 9.05 5.60
CA GLY A 70 -3.02 8.36 5.87
C GLY A 70 -2.61 7.34 4.82
N TYR A 71 -1.30 7.19 4.66
CA TYR A 71 -0.65 6.10 3.95
C TYR A 71 0.56 5.64 4.73
N PHE A 72 0.76 4.33 4.83
CA PHE A 72 2.04 3.78 5.25
C PHE A 72 2.52 2.67 4.31
N GLY A 73 3.79 2.69 4.00
CA GLY A 73 4.45 1.73 3.11
C GLY A 73 5.61 2.33 2.35
N GLY A 74 6.26 1.52 1.52
CA GLY A 74 7.32 2.00 0.64
C GLY A 74 6.81 3.01 -0.39
N ILE A 75 7.56 4.08 -0.58
CA ILE A 75 7.27 5.17 -1.51
C ILE A 75 8.26 5.04 -2.67
N GLY A 76 7.87 4.24 -3.66
CA GLY A 76 8.70 3.90 -4.81
C GLY A 76 8.10 4.37 -6.14
N ALA A 77 8.57 3.80 -7.24
CA ALA A 77 8.14 4.16 -8.59
C ALA A 77 6.64 3.95 -8.85
N TRP A 78 6.01 3.06 -8.09
CA TRP A 78 4.56 2.78 -8.14
C TRP A 78 3.69 3.84 -7.44
N PHE A 79 4.29 4.67 -6.57
CA PHE A 79 3.58 5.70 -5.82
C PHE A 79 3.24 6.88 -6.73
N ASP A 80 1.98 7.31 -6.74
CA ASP A 80 1.50 8.45 -7.53
C ASP A 80 1.56 9.75 -6.71
N ALA A 81 2.71 10.41 -6.79
CA ALA A 81 2.92 11.70 -6.11
C ALA A 81 2.10 12.82 -6.74
N ASP A 82 1.75 12.73 -8.03
CA ASP A 82 0.95 13.77 -8.72
C ASP A 82 -0.49 13.70 -8.23
N LEU A 83 -1.04 12.50 -8.04
CA LEU A 83 -2.34 12.29 -7.41
C LEU A 83 -2.34 12.85 -5.99
N LEU A 84 -1.32 12.52 -5.17
CA LEU A 84 -1.22 13.00 -3.80
C LEU A 84 -1.20 14.54 -3.74
N VAL A 85 -0.37 15.19 -4.56
CA VAL A 85 -0.29 16.65 -4.66
C VAL A 85 -1.61 17.26 -5.09
N SER A 86 -2.27 16.66 -6.11
CA SER A 86 -3.58 17.13 -6.59
C SER A 86 -4.66 17.07 -5.51
N LEU A 87 -4.70 15.96 -4.74
CA LEU A 87 -5.63 15.80 -3.62
C LEU A 87 -5.34 16.82 -2.51
N ALA A 88 -4.09 16.96 -2.09
CA ALA A 88 -3.70 17.87 -1.02
C ALA A 88 -3.98 19.34 -1.39
N THR A 89 -3.77 19.72 -2.64
CA THR A 89 -4.10 21.05 -3.14
C THR A 89 -5.62 21.34 -3.13
N LYS A 90 -6.44 20.33 -3.44
CA LYS A 90 -7.91 20.45 -3.46
C LYS A 90 -8.52 20.38 -2.04
N LEU A 91 -7.83 19.83 -1.09
CA LEU A 91 -8.28 19.62 0.29
C LEU A 91 -7.31 20.29 1.27
N PRO A 92 -7.20 21.64 1.27
CA PRO A 92 -6.18 22.36 2.05
C PRO A 92 -6.36 22.20 3.57
N ASP A 93 -7.58 21.93 4.03
CA ASP A 93 -7.90 21.75 5.45
C ASP A 93 -7.73 20.30 5.93
N VAL A 94 -7.26 19.41 5.07
CA VAL A 94 -7.01 17.99 5.38
C VAL A 94 -5.52 17.75 5.47
N ASN A 95 -5.09 17.02 6.47
CA ASN A 95 -3.71 16.62 6.66
C ASN A 95 -3.43 15.27 5.94
N PHE A 96 -2.39 15.22 5.12
CA PHE A 96 -1.93 14.01 4.46
C PHE A 96 -0.69 13.46 5.17
N VAL A 97 -0.84 12.33 5.84
CA VAL A 97 0.20 11.68 6.66
C VAL A 97 0.79 10.51 5.90
N ILE A 98 2.03 10.66 5.45
CA ILE A 98 2.70 9.68 4.58
C ILE A 98 3.89 9.07 5.32
N ILE A 99 3.84 7.77 5.59
CA ILE A 99 4.81 7.04 6.41
C ILE A 99 5.53 5.98 5.58
N GLY A 100 6.85 5.97 5.59
CA GLY A 100 7.66 4.90 5.01
C GLY A 100 8.93 5.37 4.35
N PRO A 101 9.76 4.42 3.89
CA PRO A 101 10.99 4.72 3.19
C PRO A 101 10.70 5.26 1.78
N ILE A 102 11.41 6.33 1.40
CA ILE A 102 11.29 6.98 0.10
C ILE A 102 12.46 6.55 -0.78
N SER A 103 12.22 5.70 -1.76
CA SER A 103 13.19 5.32 -2.78
C SER A 103 13.07 6.18 -4.04
N GLU A 104 11.90 6.80 -4.29
CA GLU A 104 11.66 7.68 -5.43
C GLU A 104 11.83 9.16 -5.03
N LYS A 105 13.01 9.72 -5.31
CA LYS A 105 13.39 11.09 -4.91
C LYS A 105 12.52 12.19 -5.53
N SER A 106 11.84 11.92 -6.65
CA SER A 106 10.96 12.89 -7.30
C SER A 106 9.76 13.25 -6.41
N VAL A 107 9.33 12.34 -5.54
CA VAL A 107 8.25 12.56 -4.56
C VAL A 107 8.61 13.72 -3.63
N LEU A 108 9.83 13.76 -3.10
CA LEU A 108 10.29 14.84 -2.22
C LEU A 108 10.19 16.21 -2.89
N LYS A 109 10.58 16.29 -4.17
CA LYS A 109 10.52 17.55 -4.93
C LYS A 109 9.08 17.99 -5.17
N LYS A 110 8.19 17.05 -5.52
CA LYS A 110 6.79 17.34 -5.83
C LYS A 110 6.00 17.78 -4.60
N THR A 111 6.31 17.23 -3.43
CA THR A 111 5.57 17.52 -2.19
C THR A 111 6.14 18.68 -1.39
N ALA A 112 7.36 19.13 -1.68
CA ALA A 112 8.09 20.12 -0.86
C ALA A 112 7.37 21.46 -0.62
N SER A 113 6.51 21.89 -1.55
CA SER A 113 5.76 23.16 -1.45
C SER A 113 4.32 23.00 -0.92
N ILE A 114 3.92 21.78 -0.59
CA ILE A 114 2.54 21.47 -0.18
C ILE A 114 2.49 21.30 1.34
N SER A 115 2.01 22.32 2.02
CA SER A 115 2.10 22.46 3.49
C SER A 115 1.31 21.41 4.29
N ASN A 116 0.27 20.83 3.69
CA ASN A 116 -0.58 19.81 4.32
C ASN A 116 -0.19 18.37 3.94
N ILE A 117 1.01 18.16 3.34
CA ILE A 117 1.60 16.83 3.15
C ILE A 117 2.75 16.66 4.14
N ASN A 118 2.60 15.72 5.07
CA ASN A 118 3.59 15.38 6.08
C ASN A 118 4.26 14.05 5.76
N LEU A 119 5.51 14.11 5.28
CA LEU A 119 6.35 12.94 5.05
C LEU A 119 7.06 12.58 6.37
N ILE A 120 6.55 11.60 7.09
CA ILE A 120 7.03 11.25 8.46
C ILE A 120 8.32 10.41 8.41
N GLY A 121 8.62 9.79 7.25
CA GLY A 121 9.72 8.83 7.13
C GLY A 121 9.36 7.46 7.68
N THR A 122 10.37 6.61 7.88
CA THR A 122 10.17 5.22 8.30
C THR A 122 9.77 5.14 9.78
N ARG A 123 8.82 4.26 10.08
CA ARG A 123 8.45 3.84 11.44
C ARG A 123 8.60 2.32 11.56
N ILE A 124 8.83 1.83 12.76
CA ILE A 124 8.82 0.38 13.00
C ILE A 124 7.39 -0.16 12.87
N PHE A 125 7.30 -1.39 12.39
CA PHE A 125 6.00 -1.99 12.01
C PHE A 125 4.99 -2.00 13.16
N SER A 126 5.44 -2.25 14.39
CA SER A 126 4.59 -2.26 15.59
C SER A 126 4.03 -0.88 16.00
N GLU A 127 4.55 0.21 15.46
CA GLU A 127 4.03 1.56 15.71
C GLU A 127 2.90 1.93 14.74
N LEU A 128 2.84 1.29 13.56
CA LEU A 128 1.90 1.65 12.50
C LEU A 128 0.43 1.58 12.93
N PRO A 129 -0.02 0.62 13.77
CA PRO A 129 -1.39 0.62 14.26
C PRO A 129 -1.76 1.89 15.04
N THR A 130 -0.81 2.47 15.78
CA THR A 130 -1.03 3.72 16.53
C THR A 130 -1.28 4.90 15.59
N TYR A 131 -0.55 4.99 14.47
CA TYR A 131 -0.82 6.01 13.45
C TYR A 131 -2.15 5.76 12.75
N LEU A 132 -2.41 4.48 12.40
CA LEU A 132 -3.65 4.08 11.74
C LEU A 132 -4.89 4.47 12.55
N ALA A 133 -4.86 4.38 13.88
CA ALA A 133 -5.94 4.77 14.78
C ALA A 133 -6.41 6.22 14.53
N TYR A 134 -5.50 7.11 14.14
CA TYR A 134 -5.77 8.52 13.90
C TYR A 134 -6.01 8.88 12.42
N PHE A 135 -6.05 7.90 11.53
CA PHE A 135 -6.46 8.15 10.15
C PHE A 135 -7.99 8.12 10.04
N ASP A 136 -8.58 9.15 9.44
CA ASP A 136 -10.00 9.16 9.10
C ASP A 136 -10.25 8.37 7.82
N VAL A 137 -9.31 8.42 6.88
CA VAL A 137 -9.32 7.68 5.61
C VAL A 137 -7.91 7.21 5.30
N CYS A 138 -7.80 5.99 4.82
CA CYS A 138 -6.54 5.46 4.29
C CYS A 138 -6.51 5.62 2.77
N LEU A 139 -5.35 6.00 2.24
CA LEU A 139 -5.15 6.19 0.81
C LEU A 139 -4.10 5.21 0.29
N LEU A 140 -4.35 4.60 -0.87
CA LEU A 140 -3.35 3.86 -1.62
C LEU A 140 -3.10 4.59 -2.95
N PRO A 141 -2.19 5.57 -2.99
CA PRO A 141 -1.95 6.38 -4.17
C PRO A 141 -1.00 5.65 -5.13
N PHE A 142 -1.50 4.58 -5.74
CA PHE A 142 -0.72 3.79 -6.69
C PHE A 142 -1.03 4.22 -8.13
N LYS A 143 0.02 4.26 -8.96
CA LYS A 143 -0.13 4.48 -10.39
C LYS A 143 -0.86 3.30 -11.02
N THR A 144 -1.89 3.60 -11.82
CA THR A 144 -2.58 2.60 -12.62
C THR A 144 -1.76 2.30 -13.88
N ASN A 145 -1.02 1.21 -13.84
CA ASN A 145 -0.24 0.69 -14.96
C ASN A 145 -0.39 -0.84 -15.03
N GLU A 146 0.23 -1.48 -15.99
CA GLU A 146 0.14 -2.94 -16.16
C GLU A 146 0.58 -3.75 -14.93
N LEU A 147 1.51 -3.22 -14.12
CA LEU A 147 2.02 -3.91 -12.93
C LEU A 147 0.97 -4.00 -11.81
N ILE A 148 0.04 -3.04 -11.73
CA ILE A 148 -0.93 -3.00 -10.62
C ILE A 148 -1.90 -4.20 -10.65
N ARG A 149 -2.16 -4.77 -11.82
CA ARG A 149 -3.00 -5.96 -11.98
C ARG A 149 -2.46 -7.21 -11.26
N TYR A 150 -1.16 -7.20 -10.96
CA TYR A 150 -0.48 -8.28 -10.25
C TYR A 150 -0.34 -8.03 -8.75
N VAL A 151 -0.84 -6.89 -8.26
CA VAL A 151 -0.63 -6.45 -6.88
C VAL A 151 -1.87 -6.68 -6.05
N ASP A 152 -1.73 -7.48 -5.00
CA ASP A 152 -2.65 -7.58 -3.88
C ASP A 152 -2.02 -6.86 -2.68
N PRO A 153 -2.43 -5.60 -2.38
CA PRO A 153 -1.71 -4.80 -1.40
C PRO A 153 -2.05 -5.21 0.04
N VAL A 154 -1.09 -5.75 0.76
CA VAL A 154 -1.22 -6.10 2.20
C VAL A 154 -1.84 -4.96 3.02
N LYS A 155 -1.57 -3.72 2.66
CA LYS A 155 -2.03 -2.53 3.37
C LYS A 155 -3.54 -2.39 3.44
N ILE A 156 -4.28 -2.90 2.47
CA ILE A 156 -5.75 -2.91 2.52
C ILE A 156 -6.22 -3.73 3.71
N TYR A 157 -5.65 -4.92 3.88
CA TYR A 157 -6.00 -5.81 5.00
C TYR A 157 -5.61 -5.19 6.35
N GLU A 158 -4.45 -4.51 6.42
CA GLU A 158 -4.00 -3.78 7.59
C GLU A 158 -4.96 -2.64 7.94
N TYR A 159 -5.37 -1.83 6.97
CA TYR A 159 -6.32 -0.73 7.18
C TYR A 159 -7.71 -1.23 7.60
N LEU A 160 -8.22 -2.25 6.93
CA LEU A 160 -9.52 -2.85 7.23
C LEU A 160 -9.55 -3.57 8.57
N SER A 161 -8.40 -4.06 9.09
CA SER A 161 -8.32 -4.68 10.42
C SER A 161 -8.71 -3.72 11.54
N LEU A 162 -8.55 -2.41 11.33
CA LEU A 162 -9.00 -1.35 12.26
C LEU A 162 -10.28 -0.63 11.75
N GLY A 163 -10.99 -1.22 10.77
CA GLY A 163 -12.23 -0.68 10.23
C GLY A 163 -12.10 0.66 9.50
N LYS A 164 -10.90 1.02 9.02
CA LYS A 164 -10.68 2.31 8.36
C LYS A 164 -11.20 2.29 6.92
N PRO A 165 -11.91 3.34 6.47
CA PRO A 165 -12.26 3.48 5.05
C PRO A 165 -10.99 3.61 4.20
N VAL A 166 -10.98 2.93 3.05
CA VAL A 166 -9.81 2.90 2.16
C VAL A 166 -10.18 3.44 0.78
N VAL A 167 -9.40 4.38 0.28
CA VAL A 167 -9.50 4.90 -1.09
C VAL A 167 -8.32 4.36 -1.90
N VAL A 168 -8.64 3.67 -2.99
CA VAL A 168 -7.67 3.02 -3.87
C VAL A 168 -7.98 3.34 -5.34
N PRO A 169 -6.98 3.28 -6.24
CA PRO A 169 -7.25 3.28 -7.68
C PRO A 169 -8.08 2.05 -8.07
N LYS A 170 -8.93 2.21 -9.06
CA LYS A 170 -9.72 1.10 -9.60
C LYS A 170 -8.84 0.15 -10.41
N TYR A 171 -8.72 -1.11 -10.00
CA TYR A 171 -8.12 -2.20 -10.76
C TYR A 171 -8.73 -3.56 -10.36
N GLU A 172 -8.52 -4.58 -11.20
CA GLU A 172 -9.26 -5.84 -11.11
C GLU A 172 -9.17 -6.54 -9.74
N GLU A 173 -7.99 -6.60 -9.13
CA GLU A 173 -7.77 -7.29 -7.86
C GLU A 173 -8.57 -6.68 -6.69
N ILE A 174 -8.81 -5.36 -6.74
CA ILE A 174 -9.56 -4.62 -5.69
C ILE A 174 -11.07 -4.74 -5.85
N LEU A 175 -11.56 -5.15 -7.03
CA LEU A 175 -12.99 -5.20 -7.32
C LEU A 175 -13.65 -6.54 -6.98
N LYS A 176 -12.88 -7.47 -6.44
CA LYS A 176 -13.37 -8.76 -5.94
C LYS A 176 -13.83 -8.64 -4.50
#